data_773185c5e41cbeb95cf35d02e782f4b3
#
_entry.id   773185c5e41cbeb95cf35d02e782f4b3
#
_cell.length_a   1.000
_cell.length_b   1.000
_cell.length_c   1.000
_cell.angle_alpha   90.00
_cell.angle_beta   90.00
_cell.angle_gamma   90.00
#
_symmetry.space_group_name_H-M   'P 1'
#
loop_
_entity.id
_entity.type
_entity.pdbx_description
1 polymer ?
#
loop_
_entity_poly.entity_id
_entity_poly.type
_entity_poly.pdbx_seq_one_letter_code
_entity_poly.pdbx_strand_id
1 'polypeptide(L)'
;MKERPSFPAQLNRSSARPKVPTAPAAKTLSHGVGLDSSAVRMNMVARLSKQGVTDARIVAALQEIERHRFVDSALVNQAYEDTSLPIGLGQTISKPSVVARMAELLCHGVSGKLGRVLEIGTGCGYQAAVLSRLADEVYSIERLRGLHEKARENLRYLRVANLHLLFGDGMLGYAKGAPYAAIIAAAGGEAVPQAWIDQLAVGGRLVAPVLKGAGNGAQQALLVLDKTAQGVR
;
A
#
# COMPACT_ATOMS: atom_id res chain seq x y z
N MET A 1 29.36 62.49 18.02
CA MET A 1 28.18 61.95 18.74
C MET A 1 26.98 62.30 17.92
N LYS A 2 26.34 61.31 17.27
CA LYS A 2 25.11 61.49 16.48
C LYS A 2 24.00 60.84 17.25
N GLU A 3 22.99 61.65 17.62
CA GLU A 3 21.78 61.25 18.34
C GLU A 3 20.91 60.39 17.47
N ARG A 4 20.31 59.36 18.10
CA ARG A 4 19.27 58.47 17.49
C ARG A 4 17.89 59.10 17.73
N PRO A 5 17.01 59.16 16.73
CA PRO A 5 15.63 59.60 16.95
C PRO A 5 14.81 58.56 17.66
N SER A 6 14.11 58.98 18.71
CA SER A 6 13.11 58.24 19.46
C SER A 6 11.74 58.34 18.77
N PHE A 7 11.09 57.22 18.53
CA PHE A 7 9.72 57.15 18.10
C PHE A 7 8.80 56.85 19.30
N PRO A 8 7.72 57.59 19.49
CA PRO A 8 6.56 57.07 20.15
C PRO A 8 5.38 57.08 19.17
N ALA A 9 4.99 55.94 18.66
CA ALA A 9 3.69 55.77 18.02
C ALA A 9 2.63 55.45 19.06
N GLN A 10 1.76 56.41 19.31
CA GLN A 10 0.54 56.19 20.10
C GLN A 10 -0.48 55.45 19.25
N LEU A 11 -0.73 54.16 19.58
CA LEU A 11 -1.81 53.37 19.02
C LEU A 11 -3.14 53.69 19.70
N ASN A 12 -4.02 54.32 18.94
CA ASN A 12 -5.41 54.59 19.30
C ASN A 12 -6.15 53.24 19.53
N ARG A 13 -6.53 52.95 20.78
CA ARG A 13 -7.32 51.79 21.10
C ARG A 13 -8.79 52.07 20.77
N SER A 14 -9.23 51.70 19.58
CA SER A 14 -10.64 51.50 19.26
C SER A 14 -11.02 50.07 19.72
N SER A 15 -11.96 50.03 20.66
CA SER A 15 -12.52 48.83 21.26
C SER A 15 -13.57 48.20 20.35
N ALA A 16 -13.11 47.39 19.39
CA ALA A 16 -13.97 46.42 18.73
C ALA A 16 -13.31 45.04 18.85
N ARG A 17 -13.85 44.20 19.74
CA ARG A 17 -13.49 42.79 19.81
C ARG A 17 -13.77 42.14 18.44
N PRO A 18 -12.78 41.51 17.76
CA PRO A 18 -13.08 40.72 16.60
C PRO A 18 -13.86 39.48 17.03
N LYS A 19 -15.03 39.25 16.43
CA LYS A 19 -15.76 37.98 16.53
C LYS A 19 -14.84 36.90 15.98
N VAL A 20 -14.46 35.95 16.85
CA VAL A 20 -13.79 34.72 16.47
C VAL A 20 -14.73 33.98 15.51
N PRO A 21 -14.29 33.64 14.27
CA PRO A 21 -15.10 32.80 13.40
C PRO A 21 -15.22 31.43 14.08
N THR A 22 -16.42 31.00 14.38
CA THR A 22 -16.73 29.63 14.75
C THR A 22 -16.23 28.73 13.62
N ALA A 23 -15.33 27.80 13.95
CA ALA A 23 -14.87 26.77 13.01
C ALA A 23 -16.08 26.11 12.37
N PRO A 24 -16.08 25.89 11.04
CA PRO A 24 -17.18 25.17 10.41
C PRO A 24 -17.24 23.78 11.03
N ALA A 25 -18.43 23.39 11.46
CA ALA A 25 -18.73 22.04 11.92
C ALA A 25 -18.13 21.02 10.95
N ALA A 26 -17.44 20.02 11.50
CA ALA A 26 -16.91 18.90 10.73
C ALA A 26 -18.03 18.39 9.82
N LYS A 27 -17.85 18.58 8.51
CA LYS A 27 -18.74 17.99 7.51
C LYS A 27 -18.63 16.49 7.70
N THR A 28 -19.67 15.87 8.23
CA THR A 28 -19.93 14.46 8.06
C THR A 28 -19.77 14.17 6.57
N LEU A 29 -18.72 13.41 6.21
CA LEU A 29 -18.52 12.93 4.86
C LEU A 29 -19.78 12.13 4.52
N SER A 30 -20.69 12.73 3.76
CA SER A 30 -21.78 12.02 3.14
C SER A 30 -21.16 10.86 2.36
N HIS A 31 -21.61 9.64 2.58
CA HIS A 31 -21.28 8.47 1.77
C HIS A 31 -21.74 8.77 0.35
N GLY A 32 -20.75 9.20 -0.45
CA GLY A 32 -21.03 10.01 -1.62
C GLY A 32 -21.54 9.24 -2.81
N VAL A 33 -22.29 9.94 -3.56
CA VAL A 33 -22.58 9.74 -4.99
C VAL A 33 -21.34 10.16 -5.83
N GLY A 34 -20.16 10.33 -5.20
CA GLY A 34 -18.92 10.80 -5.83
C GLY A 34 -18.02 9.68 -6.33
N LEU A 35 -16.91 10.05 -6.99
CA LEU A 35 -15.91 9.13 -7.56
C LEU A 35 -15.14 8.30 -6.49
N ASP A 36 -15.32 8.58 -5.22
CA ASP A 36 -14.87 7.84 -4.05
C ASP A 36 -15.92 6.83 -3.52
N SER A 37 -17.06 6.71 -4.22
CA SER A 37 -18.19 5.90 -3.77
C SER A 37 -17.92 4.40 -3.86
N SER A 38 -18.67 3.62 -3.07
CA SER A 38 -18.64 2.16 -3.14
C SER A 38 -19.02 1.64 -4.54
N ALA A 39 -19.90 2.32 -5.27
CA ALA A 39 -20.28 1.96 -6.63
C ALA A 39 -19.10 2.00 -7.61
N VAL A 40 -18.23 3.03 -7.52
CA VAL A 40 -17.04 3.14 -8.37
C VAL A 40 -16.04 2.03 -8.03
N ARG A 41 -15.87 1.70 -6.73
CA ARG A 41 -15.04 0.58 -6.29
C ARG A 41 -15.58 -0.76 -6.80
N MET A 42 -16.88 -1.00 -6.70
CA MET A 42 -17.51 -2.22 -7.22
C MET A 42 -17.34 -2.35 -8.74
N ASN A 43 -17.43 -1.24 -9.48
CA ASN A 43 -17.16 -1.22 -10.92
C ASN A 43 -15.71 -1.56 -11.25
N MET A 44 -14.73 -1.08 -10.47
CA MET A 44 -13.34 -1.51 -10.61
C MET A 44 -13.21 -3.02 -10.44
N VAL A 45 -13.76 -3.57 -9.36
CA VAL A 45 -13.70 -5.02 -9.08
C VAL A 45 -14.40 -5.82 -10.19
N ALA A 46 -15.56 -5.39 -10.68
CA ALA A 46 -16.25 -6.06 -11.79
C ALA A 46 -15.42 -6.07 -13.09
N ARG A 47 -14.65 -4.99 -13.37
CA ARG A 47 -13.71 -4.98 -14.51
C ARG A 47 -12.57 -5.99 -14.29
N LEU A 48 -11.99 -6.05 -13.10
CA LEU A 48 -10.93 -7.00 -12.78
C LEU A 48 -11.42 -8.45 -12.88
N SER A 49 -12.66 -8.74 -12.46
CA SER A 49 -13.26 -10.07 -12.62
C SER A 49 -13.43 -10.45 -14.10
N LYS A 50 -13.83 -9.50 -14.95
CA LYS A 50 -13.90 -9.71 -16.42
C LYS A 50 -12.51 -9.93 -17.05
N GLN A 51 -11.46 -9.45 -16.43
CA GLN A 51 -10.07 -9.63 -16.84
C GLN A 51 -9.43 -10.92 -16.30
N GLY A 52 -10.18 -11.73 -15.57
CA GLY A 52 -9.76 -13.04 -15.10
C GLY A 52 -9.46 -13.14 -13.60
N VAL A 53 -9.76 -12.11 -12.79
CA VAL A 53 -9.68 -12.22 -11.32
C VAL A 53 -10.90 -12.98 -10.82
N THR A 54 -10.72 -14.23 -10.41
CA THR A 54 -11.81 -15.17 -10.09
C THR A 54 -11.84 -15.61 -8.63
N ASP A 55 -10.76 -15.45 -7.88
CA ASP A 55 -10.71 -15.83 -6.47
C ASP A 55 -11.64 -14.94 -5.64
N ALA A 56 -12.69 -15.53 -5.07
CA ALA A 56 -13.70 -14.81 -4.29
C ALA A 56 -13.12 -14.07 -3.07
N ARG A 57 -12.03 -14.59 -2.49
CA ARG A 57 -11.34 -13.95 -1.34
C ARG A 57 -10.72 -12.62 -1.76
N ILE A 58 -10.08 -12.60 -2.93
CA ILE A 58 -9.43 -11.42 -3.48
C ILE A 58 -10.48 -10.40 -3.91
N VAL A 59 -11.53 -10.85 -4.60
CA VAL A 59 -12.68 -10.01 -4.95
C VAL A 59 -13.25 -9.32 -3.71
N ALA A 60 -13.51 -10.08 -2.64
CA ALA A 60 -14.02 -9.54 -1.38
C ALA A 60 -13.06 -8.53 -0.72
N ALA A 61 -11.76 -8.84 -0.68
CA ALA A 61 -10.74 -7.93 -0.14
C ALA A 61 -10.68 -6.60 -0.93
N LEU A 62 -10.69 -6.66 -2.27
CA LEU A 62 -10.68 -5.45 -3.11
C LEU A 62 -11.99 -4.64 -3.01
N GLN A 63 -13.12 -5.31 -2.75
CA GLN A 63 -14.41 -4.65 -2.49
C GLN A 63 -14.42 -3.94 -1.14
N GLU A 64 -13.75 -4.47 -0.13
CA GLU A 64 -13.70 -3.90 1.21
C GLU A 64 -12.74 -2.71 1.32
N ILE A 65 -11.52 -2.86 0.77
CA ILE A 65 -10.46 -1.86 0.96
C ILE A 65 -10.66 -0.65 0.05
N GLU A 66 -10.83 0.52 0.66
CA GLU A 66 -11.08 1.80 0.01
C GLU A 66 -9.80 2.40 -0.56
N ARG A 67 -9.45 2.04 -1.81
CA ARG A 67 -8.19 2.43 -2.46
C ARG A 67 -7.98 3.95 -2.51
N HIS A 68 -9.04 4.75 -2.62
CA HIS A 68 -8.95 6.22 -2.65
C HIS A 68 -8.32 6.81 -1.38
N ARG A 69 -8.35 6.09 -0.25
CA ARG A 69 -7.71 6.53 1.01
C ARG A 69 -6.18 6.40 1.00
N PHE A 70 -5.62 5.74 0.01
CA PHE A 70 -4.19 5.47 -0.12
C PHE A 70 -3.50 6.36 -1.17
N VAL A 71 -4.24 7.26 -1.80
CA VAL A 71 -3.73 8.24 -2.76
C VAL A 71 -3.94 9.65 -2.24
N ASP A 72 -3.22 10.61 -2.81
CA ASP A 72 -3.39 12.01 -2.45
C ASP A 72 -4.78 12.52 -2.90
N SER A 73 -5.34 13.49 -2.19
CA SER A 73 -6.68 14.01 -2.44
C SER A 73 -6.90 14.49 -3.88
N ALA A 74 -5.89 15.04 -4.52
CA ALA A 74 -5.93 15.45 -5.92
C ALA A 74 -6.09 14.28 -6.91
N LEU A 75 -5.80 13.04 -6.49
CA LEU A 75 -5.81 11.84 -7.34
C LEU A 75 -6.97 10.89 -7.02
N VAL A 76 -7.83 11.24 -6.07
CA VAL A 76 -8.98 10.41 -5.64
C VAL A 76 -9.86 10.00 -6.82
N ASN A 77 -10.08 10.89 -7.78
CA ASN A 77 -10.89 10.63 -8.97
C ASN A 77 -10.32 9.51 -9.88
N GLN A 78 -9.02 9.27 -9.81
CA GLN A 78 -8.31 8.24 -10.57
C GLN A 78 -8.05 6.96 -9.76
N ALA A 79 -8.37 6.96 -8.46
CA ALA A 79 -8.00 5.89 -7.55
C ALA A 79 -8.50 4.51 -7.99
N TYR A 80 -9.62 4.44 -8.70
CA TYR A 80 -10.26 3.20 -9.15
C TYR A 80 -10.06 2.92 -10.64
N GLU A 81 -9.25 3.71 -11.33
CA GLU A 81 -8.78 3.40 -12.68
C GLU A 81 -7.65 2.38 -12.62
N ASP A 82 -7.49 1.59 -13.70
CA ASP A 82 -6.40 0.60 -13.76
C ASP A 82 -5.07 1.26 -14.17
N THR A 83 -4.63 2.18 -13.32
CA THR A 83 -3.40 2.94 -13.50
C THR A 83 -2.58 3.01 -12.20
N SER A 84 -1.27 3.17 -12.35
CA SER A 84 -0.37 3.48 -11.22
C SER A 84 -0.42 4.97 -10.93
N LEU A 85 -0.49 5.37 -9.66
CA LEU A 85 -0.57 6.76 -9.24
C LEU A 85 0.61 7.11 -8.32
N PRO A 86 1.14 8.33 -8.35
CA PRO A 86 2.22 8.75 -7.47
C PRO A 86 1.75 8.77 -6.01
N ILE A 87 2.63 8.33 -5.10
CA ILE A 87 2.40 8.33 -3.65
C ILE A 87 3.44 9.17 -2.89
N GLY A 88 4.32 9.84 -3.61
CA GLY A 88 5.43 10.62 -3.08
C GLY A 88 6.77 9.87 -3.14
N LEU A 89 7.85 10.59 -2.90
CA LEU A 89 9.23 10.06 -2.86
C LEU A 89 9.63 9.26 -4.12
N GLY A 90 9.09 9.62 -5.29
CA GLY A 90 9.34 8.91 -6.56
C GLY A 90 8.71 7.52 -6.64
N GLN A 91 7.79 7.17 -5.74
CA GLN A 91 7.11 5.89 -5.70
C GLN A 91 5.65 5.99 -6.14
N THR A 92 5.07 4.85 -6.53
CA THR A 92 3.68 4.75 -6.99
C THR A 92 2.93 3.63 -6.27
N ILE A 93 1.62 3.81 -6.11
CA ILE A 93 0.71 2.70 -5.83
C ILE A 93 0.53 1.90 -7.13
N SER A 94 0.67 0.58 -7.06
CA SER A 94 0.52 -0.31 -8.21
C SER A 94 -0.90 -0.29 -8.77
N LYS A 95 -1.05 -0.58 -10.07
CA LYS A 95 -2.37 -0.73 -10.72
C LYS A 95 -3.22 -1.74 -9.96
N PRO A 96 -4.54 -1.53 -9.89
CA PRO A 96 -5.46 -2.53 -9.30
C PRO A 96 -5.31 -3.93 -9.89
N SER A 97 -5.17 -4.04 -11.22
CA SER A 97 -4.96 -5.32 -11.92
C SER A 97 -3.68 -6.04 -11.49
N VAL A 98 -2.59 -5.30 -11.26
CA VAL A 98 -1.31 -5.87 -10.80
C VAL A 98 -1.44 -6.39 -9.38
N VAL A 99 -2.04 -5.61 -8.45
CA VAL A 99 -2.27 -6.05 -7.07
C VAL A 99 -3.15 -7.29 -7.03
N ALA A 100 -4.26 -7.30 -7.79
CA ALA A 100 -5.16 -8.44 -7.89
C ALA A 100 -4.44 -9.70 -8.42
N ARG A 101 -3.69 -9.54 -9.54
CA ARG A 101 -2.98 -10.66 -10.17
C ARG A 101 -1.89 -11.24 -9.26
N MET A 102 -1.12 -10.39 -8.59
CA MET A 102 -0.10 -10.85 -7.65
C MET A 102 -0.73 -11.60 -6.46
N ALA A 103 -1.86 -11.10 -5.94
CA ALA A 103 -2.60 -11.77 -4.88
C ALA A 103 -3.16 -13.13 -5.34
N GLU A 104 -3.69 -13.24 -6.57
CA GLU A 104 -4.15 -14.53 -7.14
C GLU A 104 -3.02 -15.54 -7.26
N LEU A 105 -1.88 -15.11 -7.81
CA LEU A 105 -0.69 -15.97 -7.92
C LEU A 105 -0.23 -16.44 -6.54
N LEU A 106 -0.28 -15.57 -5.53
CA LEU A 106 0.09 -15.89 -4.16
C LEU A 106 -0.87 -16.89 -3.51
N CYS A 107 -2.18 -16.73 -3.73
CA CYS A 107 -3.24 -17.57 -3.15
C CYS A 107 -3.50 -18.87 -3.94
N HIS A 108 -2.89 -19.02 -5.13
CA HIS A 108 -3.18 -20.17 -6.00
C HIS A 108 -2.83 -21.50 -5.33
N GLY A 109 -3.81 -22.41 -5.29
CA GLY A 109 -3.66 -23.74 -4.66
C GLY A 109 -3.81 -23.74 -3.15
N VAL A 110 -4.09 -22.58 -2.52
CA VAL A 110 -4.32 -22.48 -1.07
C VAL A 110 -5.81 -22.38 -0.79
N SER A 111 -6.34 -23.25 0.04
CA SER A 111 -7.70 -23.16 0.58
C SER A 111 -7.69 -22.35 1.88
N GLY A 112 -8.67 -21.44 2.04
CA GLY A 112 -8.76 -20.58 3.23
C GLY A 112 -7.75 -19.41 3.20
N LYS A 113 -7.33 -18.95 4.36
CA LYS A 113 -6.33 -17.88 4.50
C LYS A 113 -4.92 -18.39 4.26
N LEU A 114 -4.08 -17.50 3.76
CA LEU A 114 -2.64 -17.66 3.85
C LEU A 114 -2.23 -17.63 5.33
N GLY A 115 -1.21 -18.37 5.70
CA GLY A 115 -0.63 -18.24 7.02
C GLY A 115 0.07 -16.88 7.19
N ARG A 116 1.31 -16.90 7.61
CA ARG A 116 2.14 -15.69 7.76
C ARG A 116 2.67 -15.22 6.41
N VAL A 117 2.46 -13.94 6.08
CA VAL A 117 2.88 -13.32 4.82
C VAL A 117 3.91 -12.23 5.07
N LEU A 118 4.95 -12.16 4.25
CA LEU A 118 5.89 -11.05 4.20
C LEU A 118 5.66 -10.24 2.93
N GLU A 119 5.41 -8.95 3.07
CA GLU A 119 5.37 -7.98 1.98
C GLU A 119 6.64 -7.13 1.99
N ILE A 120 7.27 -7.00 0.82
CA ILE A 120 8.42 -6.14 0.60
C ILE A 120 7.99 -4.91 -0.21
N GLY A 121 8.13 -3.72 0.38
CA GLY A 121 7.70 -2.46 -0.21
C GLY A 121 6.25 -2.12 0.16
N THR A 122 6.03 -1.66 1.39
CA THR A 122 4.71 -1.23 1.88
C THR A 122 4.12 -0.09 1.06
N GLY A 123 4.96 0.85 0.62
CA GLY A 123 4.53 2.05 -0.08
C GLY A 123 3.51 2.87 0.72
N CYS A 124 2.33 3.08 0.15
CA CYS A 124 1.22 3.76 0.85
C CYS A 124 0.39 2.83 1.76
N GLY A 125 0.64 1.51 1.75
CA GLY A 125 -0.05 0.52 2.56
C GLY A 125 -1.27 -0.16 1.92
N TYR A 126 -1.62 0.13 0.68
CA TYR A 126 -2.81 -0.43 0.04
C TYR A 126 -2.74 -1.95 -0.12
N GLN A 127 -1.63 -2.47 -0.68
CA GLN A 127 -1.45 -3.92 -0.85
C GLN A 127 -1.38 -4.63 0.51
N ALA A 128 -0.72 -4.04 1.51
CA ALA A 128 -0.72 -4.54 2.89
C ALA A 128 -2.14 -4.66 3.45
N ALA A 129 -3.00 -3.67 3.21
CA ALA A 129 -4.41 -3.71 3.61
C ALA A 129 -5.17 -4.86 2.93
N VAL A 130 -4.98 -5.07 1.64
CA VAL A 130 -5.58 -6.19 0.90
C VAL A 130 -5.08 -7.53 1.46
N LEU A 131 -3.76 -7.68 1.65
CA LEU A 131 -3.16 -8.89 2.20
C LEU A 131 -3.67 -9.23 3.61
N SER A 132 -3.97 -8.24 4.42
CA SER A 132 -4.50 -8.45 5.78
C SER A 132 -5.86 -9.16 5.80
N ARG A 133 -6.61 -9.14 4.67
CA ARG A 133 -7.86 -9.89 4.51
C ARG A 133 -7.63 -11.32 4.05
N LEU A 134 -6.48 -11.58 3.44
CA LEU A 134 -6.12 -12.86 2.80
C LEU A 134 -5.24 -13.75 3.69
N ALA A 135 -4.59 -13.18 4.71
CA ALA A 135 -3.60 -13.84 5.55
C ALA A 135 -3.98 -13.84 7.04
N ASP A 136 -3.40 -14.74 7.81
CA ASP A 136 -3.51 -14.75 9.27
C ASP A 136 -2.67 -13.64 9.88
N GLU A 137 -1.44 -13.45 9.40
CA GLU A 137 -0.55 -12.35 9.78
C GLU A 137 0.19 -11.79 8.56
N VAL A 138 0.36 -10.49 8.51
CA VAL A 138 1.11 -9.78 7.49
C VAL A 138 2.22 -8.95 8.13
N TYR A 139 3.44 -9.17 7.69
CA TYR A 139 4.60 -8.32 7.98
C TYR A 139 4.93 -7.54 6.72
N SER A 140 4.90 -6.22 6.79
CA SER A 140 5.14 -5.35 5.63
C SER A 140 6.29 -4.40 5.89
N ILE A 141 7.33 -4.45 5.05
CA ILE A 141 8.58 -3.70 5.23
C ILE A 141 8.65 -2.54 4.25
N GLU A 142 8.99 -1.36 4.76
CA GLU A 142 9.25 -0.15 3.97
C GLU A 142 10.59 0.48 4.38
N ARG A 143 11.44 0.77 3.38
CA ARG A 143 12.75 1.39 3.59
C ARG A 143 12.72 2.91 3.62
N LEU A 144 11.72 3.53 2.99
CA LEU A 144 11.56 4.98 2.95
C LEU A 144 10.73 5.43 4.14
N ARG A 145 11.35 6.11 5.11
CA ARG A 145 10.69 6.53 6.36
C ARG A 145 9.40 7.31 6.10
N GLY A 146 9.39 8.24 5.15
CA GLY A 146 8.19 9.02 4.83
C GLY A 146 7.04 8.16 4.29
N LEU A 147 7.32 7.09 3.54
CA LEU A 147 6.28 6.14 3.10
C LEU A 147 5.83 5.22 4.23
N HIS A 148 6.75 4.77 5.07
CA HIS A 148 6.38 4.00 6.26
C HIS A 148 5.43 4.78 7.18
N GLU A 149 5.70 6.07 7.42
CA GLU A 149 4.83 6.95 8.21
C GLU A 149 3.49 7.19 7.51
N LYS A 150 3.50 7.44 6.19
CA LYS A 150 2.29 7.57 5.37
C LYS A 150 1.42 6.30 5.42
N ALA A 151 2.02 5.13 5.30
CA ALA A 151 1.31 3.86 5.40
C ALA A 151 0.66 3.68 6.78
N ARG A 152 1.35 4.00 7.86
CA ARG A 152 0.80 3.96 9.23
C ARG A 152 -0.42 4.88 9.37
N GLU A 153 -0.37 6.09 8.81
CA GLU A 153 -1.49 7.02 8.83
C GLU A 153 -2.66 6.50 7.99
N ASN A 154 -2.41 6.07 6.76
CA ASN A 154 -3.44 5.55 5.87
C ASN A 154 -4.15 4.32 6.43
N LEU A 155 -3.43 3.44 7.13
CA LEU A 155 -3.97 2.18 7.67
C LEU A 155 -4.68 2.35 9.02
N ARG A 156 -4.54 3.50 9.67
CA ARG A 156 -5.03 3.75 11.02
C ARG A 156 -6.54 3.54 11.17
N TYR A 157 -7.32 3.89 10.14
CA TYR A 157 -8.77 3.75 10.18
C TYR A 157 -9.24 2.29 10.14
N LEU A 158 -8.45 1.39 9.52
CA LEU A 158 -8.81 -0.02 9.37
C LEU A 158 -8.69 -0.82 10.67
N ARG A 159 -7.91 -0.34 11.64
CA ARG A 159 -7.65 -1.00 12.95
C ARG A 159 -7.32 -2.49 12.80
N VAL A 160 -6.45 -2.82 11.85
CA VAL A 160 -6.10 -4.19 11.50
C VAL A 160 -5.12 -4.76 12.53
N ALA A 161 -5.53 -5.78 13.28
CA ALA A 161 -4.71 -6.37 14.34
C ALA A 161 -3.61 -7.31 13.81
N ASN A 162 -3.80 -7.88 12.63
CA ASN A 162 -2.90 -8.86 12.00
C ASN A 162 -1.90 -8.24 11.00
N LEU A 163 -1.70 -6.93 11.02
CA LEU A 163 -0.79 -6.22 10.10
C LEU A 163 0.31 -5.50 10.87
N HIS A 164 1.56 -5.89 10.65
CA HIS A 164 2.75 -5.36 11.30
C HIS A 164 3.58 -4.57 10.29
N LEU A 165 3.62 -3.23 10.46
CA LEU A 165 4.41 -2.35 9.63
C LEU A 165 5.83 -2.21 10.19
N LEU A 166 6.83 -2.52 9.38
CA LEU A 166 8.23 -2.54 9.73
C LEU A 166 8.99 -1.48 8.92
N PHE A 167 9.82 -0.69 9.59
CA PHE A 167 10.77 0.19 8.94
C PHE A 167 12.10 -0.53 8.80
N GLY A 168 12.59 -0.73 7.57
CA GLY A 168 13.84 -1.44 7.34
C GLY A 168 14.13 -1.75 5.87
N ASP A 169 15.27 -2.38 5.63
CA ASP A 169 15.65 -2.83 4.30
C ASP A 169 14.97 -4.17 3.97
N GLY A 170 14.05 -4.12 3.01
CA GLY A 170 13.32 -5.28 2.55
C GLY A 170 14.19 -6.35 1.86
N MET A 171 15.39 -6.01 1.38
CA MET A 171 16.32 -6.97 0.77
C MET A 171 16.75 -8.07 1.76
N LEU A 172 16.77 -7.75 3.04
CA LEU A 172 17.11 -8.70 4.12
C LEU A 172 15.91 -9.55 4.56
N GLY A 173 14.70 -9.24 4.08
CA GLY A 173 13.48 -9.81 4.61
C GLY A 173 13.25 -9.43 6.08
N TYR A 174 12.56 -10.30 6.83
CA TYR A 174 12.36 -10.15 8.27
C TYR A 174 12.44 -11.52 8.98
N ALA A 175 13.64 -11.92 9.33
CA ALA A 175 13.92 -13.25 9.90
C ALA A 175 13.15 -13.53 11.20
N LYS A 176 12.83 -12.50 12.02
CA LYS A 176 12.07 -12.69 13.27
C LYS A 176 10.64 -13.14 13.05
N GLY A 177 10.07 -12.88 11.88
CA GLY A 177 8.72 -13.30 11.51
C GLY A 177 8.69 -14.63 10.75
N ALA A 178 9.84 -15.14 10.30
CA ALA A 178 9.94 -16.39 9.54
C ALA A 178 9.57 -17.64 10.38
N PRO A 179 9.17 -18.74 9.74
CA PRO A 179 9.01 -18.91 8.30
C PRO A 179 7.69 -18.33 7.78
N TYR A 180 7.69 -17.91 6.50
CA TYR A 180 6.52 -17.33 5.83
C TYR A 180 5.85 -18.35 4.92
N ALA A 181 4.53 -18.44 5.00
CA ALA A 181 3.73 -19.22 4.04
C ALA A 181 3.76 -18.57 2.65
N ALA A 182 3.88 -17.24 2.60
CA ALA A 182 4.01 -16.53 1.35
C ALA A 182 4.87 -15.26 1.49
N ILE A 183 5.57 -14.91 0.40
CA ILE A 183 6.33 -13.65 0.28
C ILE A 183 5.89 -12.95 -0.99
N ILE A 184 5.61 -11.65 -0.91
CA ILE A 184 5.23 -10.82 -2.04
C ILE A 184 6.08 -9.56 -2.07
N ALA A 185 6.62 -9.20 -3.23
CA ALA A 185 7.39 -7.97 -3.39
C ALA A 185 6.65 -6.99 -4.30
N ALA A 186 6.37 -5.78 -3.79
CA ALA A 186 5.83 -4.68 -4.58
C ALA A 186 6.94 -3.89 -5.33
N ALA A 187 8.20 -4.13 -4.98
CA ALA A 187 9.37 -3.54 -5.59
C ALA A 187 10.10 -4.59 -6.43
N GLY A 188 10.41 -4.26 -7.68
CA GLY A 188 11.15 -5.15 -8.59
C GLY A 188 12.67 -5.04 -8.40
N GLY A 189 13.36 -6.10 -8.80
CA GLY A 189 14.81 -6.19 -8.84
C GLY A 189 15.28 -7.08 -10.00
N GLU A 190 16.59 -7.22 -10.16
CA GLU A 190 17.17 -8.12 -11.16
C GLU A 190 17.02 -9.59 -10.76
N ALA A 191 17.02 -9.87 -9.46
CA ALA A 191 16.90 -11.22 -8.92
C ALA A 191 16.21 -11.20 -7.54
N VAL A 192 15.69 -12.36 -7.14
CA VAL A 192 15.14 -12.58 -5.79
C VAL A 192 16.30 -12.77 -4.81
N PRO A 193 16.36 -12.02 -3.70
CA PRO A 193 17.36 -12.20 -2.66
C PRO A 193 17.30 -13.59 -2.02
N GLN A 194 18.45 -14.20 -1.77
CA GLN A 194 18.50 -15.50 -1.09
C GLN A 194 17.81 -15.46 0.29
N ALA A 195 17.93 -14.34 1.01
CA ALA A 195 17.28 -14.14 2.30
C ALA A 195 15.77 -14.37 2.26
N TRP A 196 15.08 -14.05 1.15
CA TRP A 196 13.65 -14.29 1.01
C TRP A 196 13.36 -15.79 0.85
N ILE A 197 14.19 -16.49 0.06
CA ILE A 197 14.08 -17.94 -0.14
C ILE A 197 14.31 -18.69 1.18
N ASP A 198 15.30 -18.27 1.96
CA ASP A 198 15.63 -18.88 3.24
C ASP A 198 14.46 -18.72 4.24
N GLN A 199 13.83 -17.54 4.25
CA GLN A 199 12.70 -17.21 5.14
C GLN A 199 11.35 -17.77 4.66
N LEU A 200 11.26 -18.29 3.42
CA LEU A 200 10.05 -18.93 2.92
C LEU A 200 9.92 -20.35 3.51
N ALA A 201 8.72 -20.71 3.96
CA ALA A 201 8.42 -22.05 4.44
C ALA A 201 8.52 -23.08 3.29
N VAL A 202 8.79 -24.34 3.62
CA VAL A 202 8.59 -25.46 2.67
C VAL A 202 7.08 -25.52 2.35
N GLY A 203 6.73 -25.58 1.06
CA GLY A 203 5.36 -25.44 0.58
C GLY A 203 4.91 -23.99 0.39
N GLY A 204 5.73 -23.02 0.79
CA GLY A 204 5.45 -21.58 0.63
C GLY A 204 5.72 -21.09 -0.80
N ARG A 205 5.09 -19.95 -1.13
CA ARG A 205 5.18 -19.32 -2.45
C ARG A 205 5.66 -17.88 -2.35
N LEU A 206 6.53 -17.51 -3.30
CA LEU A 206 7.01 -16.14 -3.48
C LEU A 206 6.52 -15.60 -4.82
N VAL A 207 6.04 -14.35 -4.83
CA VAL A 207 5.66 -13.60 -6.03
C VAL A 207 6.39 -12.27 -6.04
N ALA A 208 7.17 -12.02 -7.09
CA ALA A 208 7.94 -10.79 -7.23
C ALA A 208 8.03 -10.34 -8.69
N PRO A 209 7.99 -9.02 -8.98
CA PRO A 209 8.35 -8.51 -10.28
C PRO A 209 9.87 -8.59 -10.48
N VAL A 210 10.29 -9.15 -11.60
CA VAL A 210 11.71 -9.24 -11.99
C VAL A 210 11.90 -8.69 -13.41
N LEU A 211 13.10 -8.21 -13.69
CA LEU A 211 13.47 -7.83 -15.05
C LEU A 211 13.89 -9.09 -15.82
N LYS A 212 13.23 -9.35 -16.95
CA LYS A 212 13.57 -10.44 -17.86
C LYS A 212 14.18 -9.87 -19.14
N GLY A 213 15.36 -10.34 -19.49
CA GLY A 213 16.13 -9.84 -20.64
C GLY A 213 17.18 -8.80 -20.24
N ALA A 214 18.03 -8.41 -21.19
CA ALA A 214 19.10 -7.43 -20.99
C ALA A 214 18.96 -6.24 -21.95
N GLY A 215 19.48 -5.08 -21.57
CA GLY A 215 19.49 -3.85 -22.39
C GLY A 215 18.10 -3.28 -22.66
N ASN A 216 17.93 -2.60 -23.81
CA ASN A 216 16.70 -1.90 -24.20
C ASN A 216 15.48 -2.83 -24.43
N GLY A 217 15.65 -4.16 -24.37
CA GLY A 217 14.60 -5.17 -24.49
C GLY A 217 14.16 -5.78 -23.15
N ALA A 218 14.67 -5.30 -22.01
CA ALA A 218 14.29 -5.81 -20.71
C ALA A 218 12.80 -5.54 -20.42
N GLN A 219 12.06 -6.59 -20.11
CA GLN A 219 10.64 -6.53 -19.76
C GLN A 219 10.45 -6.94 -18.31
N GLN A 220 9.52 -6.27 -17.62
CA GLN A 220 9.13 -6.70 -16.29
C GLN A 220 8.18 -7.89 -16.38
N ALA A 221 8.51 -8.96 -15.66
CA ALA A 221 7.69 -10.17 -15.54
C ALA A 221 7.41 -10.48 -14.07
N LEU A 222 6.31 -11.15 -13.79
CA LEU A 222 6.05 -11.69 -12.46
C LEU A 222 6.71 -13.08 -12.35
N LEU A 223 7.67 -13.18 -11.45
CA LEU A 223 8.24 -14.45 -11.04
C LEU A 223 7.37 -15.07 -9.96
N VAL A 224 7.03 -16.33 -10.11
CA VAL A 224 6.41 -17.17 -9.09
C VAL A 224 7.40 -18.27 -8.75
N LEU A 225 7.71 -18.43 -7.47
CA LEU A 225 8.65 -19.40 -6.95
C LEU A 225 7.99 -20.19 -5.83
N ASP A 226 7.99 -21.51 -5.94
CA ASP A 226 7.51 -22.42 -4.90
C ASP A 226 8.71 -23.10 -4.22
N LYS A 227 8.76 -23.03 -2.89
CA LYS A 227 9.78 -23.73 -2.09
C LYS A 227 9.31 -25.14 -1.77
N THR A 228 10.09 -26.12 -2.18
CA THR A 228 9.86 -27.55 -1.90
C THR A 228 10.92 -28.09 -0.93
N ALA A 229 10.74 -29.30 -0.43
CA ALA A 229 11.76 -29.97 0.39
C ALA A 229 13.08 -30.21 -0.38
N GLN A 230 13.02 -30.26 -1.72
CA GLN A 230 14.17 -30.49 -2.59
C GLN A 230 14.81 -29.20 -3.12
N GLY A 231 14.24 -28.04 -2.86
CA GLY A 231 14.69 -26.74 -3.36
C GLY A 231 13.54 -25.86 -3.87
N VAL A 232 13.86 -24.92 -4.75
CA VAL A 232 12.89 -23.99 -5.36
C VAL A 232 12.61 -24.36 -6.81
N ARG A 233 11.38 -24.11 -7.25
CA ARG A 233 10.96 -24.30 -8.66
C ARG A 233 10.13 -23.11 -9.15
#